data_61fa31da64a05664a46b9364bbb817a8
#
_entry.id   61fa31da64a05664a46b9364bbb817a8
#
_cell.length_a   1.000
_cell.length_b   1.000
_cell.length_c   1.000
_cell.angle_alpha   90.00
_cell.angle_beta   90.00
_cell.angle_gamma   90.00
#
_symmetry.space_group_name_H-M   'P 1'
#
loop_
_entity.id
_entity.type
_entity.pdbx_description
1 polymer ?
#
loop_
_entity_poly.entity_id
_entity_poly.type
_entity_poly.pdbx_seq_one_letter_code
_entity_poly.pdbx_strand_id
1 'polypeptide(L)'
;SVVIFSPETTRAAGIQIAPVERKVVTAEIRLFGKIEYDPVDQYKVTAFAPGVIDRIYVKRAGQSVRRGDPLFDMHSSDLYFLEEELFEVLKEFPDPLDYRPARGEVFKRRMRPARRSIAPPKGAEETEEEKEKRLAATQKIAMIHRKMQLLGLSKSDIENITARSRATGITTVTTPTTGFVLKQNAYKGAYVNTGETIFTIANPRYLWAKLDA
;
A
#
# COMPACT_ATOMS: atom_id res chain seq x y z
N SER A 1 52.59 17.52 -61.16
CA SER A 1 53.90 16.85 -61.17
C SER A 1 53.95 15.86 -60.04
N VAL A 2 54.14 14.58 -60.37
CA VAL A 2 54.32 13.52 -59.38
C VAL A 2 55.82 13.32 -59.18
N VAL A 3 56.29 13.47 -57.95
CA VAL A 3 57.68 13.20 -57.60
C VAL A 3 57.74 11.74 -57.09
N ILE A 4 58.48 10.91 -57.77
CA ILE A 4 58.69 9.52 -57.40
C ILE A 4 60.07 9.39 -56.73
N PHE A 5 60.08 9.06 -55.44
CA PHE A 5 61.30 8.76 -54.74
C PHE A 5 61.65 7.28 -54.77
N SER A 6 62.95 6.99 -54.93
CA SER A 6 63.41 5.60 -54.76
C SER A 6 63.26 5.17 -53.29
N PRO A 7 63.16 3.85 -53.01
CA PRO A 7 63.07 3.35 -51.63
C PRO A 7 64.28 3.73 -50.78
N GLU A 8 65.42 3.90 -51.34
CA GLU A 8 66.66 4.34 -50.67
C GLU A 8 66.60 5.81 -50.28
N THR A 9 66.12 6.70 -51.20
CA THR A 9 65.93 8.11 -50.92
C THR A 9 64.90 8.37 -49.86
N THR A 10 63.80 7.58 -49.85
CA THR A 10 62.75 7.66 -48.84
C THR A 10 63.26 7.27 -47.44
N ARG A 11 64.13 6.25 -47.35
CA ARG A 11 64.77 5.87 -46.10
C ARG A 11 65.80 6.91 -45.61
N ALA A 12 66.63 7.42 -46.52
CA ALA A 12 67.59 8.45 -46.19
C ALA A 12 66.99 9.78 -45.74
N ALA A 13 65.80 10.10 -46.27
CA ALA A 13 65.04 11.27 -45.86
C ALA A 13 64.19 11.06 -44.57
N GLY A 14 64.23 9.86 -43.98
CA GLY A 14 63.47 9.55 -42.74
C GLY A 14 61.94 9.53 -42.94
N ILE A 15 61.45 9.39 -44.16
CA ILE A 15 60.03 9.41 -44.47
C ILE A 15 59.40 8.08 -44.08
N GLN A 16 58.56 8.09 -43.10
CA GLN A 16 57.75 6.92 -42.69
C GLN A 16 56.41 6.91 -43.42
N ILE A 17 56.16 5.83 -44.09
CA ILE A 17 54.89 5.63 -44.80
C ILE A 17 54.11 4.57 -44.05
N ALA A 18 52.89 4.90 -43.64
CA ALA A 18 51.97 3.97 -43.04
C ALA A 18 50.69 3.86 -43.89
N PRO A 19 50.13 2.67 -44.03
CA PRO A 19 48.85 2.53 -44.71
C PRO A 19 47.76 3.20 -43.95
N VAL A 20 46.80 3.82 -44.63
CA VAL A 20 45.59 4.33 -44.00
C VAL A 20 44.65 3.18 -43.71
N GLU A 21 44.49 2.87 -42.46
CA GLU A 21 43.57 1.83 -41.98
C GLU A 21 42.33 2.45 -41.35
N ARG A 22 41.18 1.91 -41.62
CA ARG A 22 39.95 2.29 -40.96
C ARG A 22 39.87 1.51 -39.65
N LYS A 23 40.11 2.19 -38.52
CA LYS A 23 40.02 1.64 -37.18
C LYS A 23 38.77 2.18 -36.44
N VAL A 24 38.05 1.28 -35.79
CA VAL A 24 37.03 1.71 -34.84
C VAL A 24 37.77 2.11 -33.59
N VAL A 25 37.71 3.40 -33.23
CA VAL A 25 38.28 3.91 -31.99
C VAL A 25 37.21 3.77 -30.89
N THR A 26 37.50 2.94 -29.91
CA THR A 26 36.65 2.78 -28.74
C THR A 26 37.21 3.69 -27.64
N ALA A 27 36.44 4.66 -27.22
CA ALA A 27 36.75 5.48 -26.05
C ALA A 27 36.06 4.90 -24.83
N GLU A 28 36.82 4.58 -23.80
CA GLU A 28 36.27 4.18 -22.51
C GLU A 28 36.05 5.44 -21.66
N ILE A 29 34.77 5.71 -21.33
CA ILE A 29 34.41 6.82 -20.46
C ILE A 29 34.07 6.21 -19.10
N ARG A 30 34.80 6.60 -18.06
CA ARG A 30 34.54 6.21 -16.67
C ARG A 30 33.80 7.33 -15.98
N LEU A 31 32.55 7.04 -15.58
CA LEU A 31 31.73 7.97 -14.87
C LEU A 31 31.50 7.47 -13.44
N PHE A 32 31.45 8.40 -12.50
CA PHE A 32 31.01 8.13 -11.14
C PHE A 32 29.51 8.34 -11.09
N GLY A 33 28.84 7.56 -10.24
CA GLY A 33 27.40 7.68 -10.11
C GLY A 33 26.85 6.91 -8.95
N LYS A 34 25.56 7.07 -8.69
CA LYS A 34 24.83 6.36 -7.64
C LYS A 34 23.60 5.66 -8.21
N ILE A 35 23.23 4.55 -7.58
CA ILE A 35 22.00 3.84 -7.87
C ILE A 35 20.93 4.33 -6.89
N GLU A 36 19.79 4.79 -7.40
CA GLU A 36 18.66 5.27 -6.63
C GLU A 36 17.40 4.48 -7.02
N TYR A 37 16.45 4.39 -6.09
CA TYR A 37 15.13 3.85 -6.42
C TYR A 37 14.38 4.81 -7.32
N ASP A 38 13.59 4.26 -8.27
CA ASP A 38 12.74 5.07 -9.13
C ASP A 38 11.75 5.89 -8.26
N PRO A 39 11.75 7.22 -8.36
CA PRO A 39 10.81 8.06 -7.62
C PRO A 39 9.34 7.78 -7.96
N VAL A 40 9.05 7.27 -9.16
CA VAL A 40 7.69 6.95 -9.62
C VAL A 40 7.18 5.67 -8.94
N ASP A 41 8.06 4.71 -8.67
CA ASP A 41 7.72 3.44 -8.02
C ASP A 41 7.83 3.50 -6.48
N GLN A 42 7.75 4.70 -5.90
CA GLN A 42 7.71 4.88 -4.46
C GLN A 42 6.27 5.03 -3.98
N TYR A 43 5.90 4.24 -3.00
CA TYR A 43 4.62 4.29 -2.33
C TYR A 43 4.74 4.95 -0.96
N LYS A 44 3.96 6.00 -0.73
CA LYS A 44 3.83 6.65 0.57
C LYS A 44 2.62 6.07 1.29
N VAL A 45 2.84 5.45 2.43
CA VAL A 45 1.79 5.00 3.33
C VAL A 45 1.53 6.11 4.32
N THR A 46 0.34 6.69 4.26
CA THR A 46 -0.09 7.83 5.08
C THR A 46 -1.09 7.40 6.13
N ALA A 47 -1.18 8.16 7.23
CA ALA A 47 -2.27 8.03 8.18
C ALA A 47 -3.59 8.46 7.51
N PHE A 48 -4.63 7.65 7.67
CA PHE A 48 -5.96 7.90 7.09
C PHE A 48 -6.83 8.78 7.99
N ALA A 49 -6.55 8.82 9.30
CA ALA A 49 -7.24 9.63 10.30
C ALA A 49 -6.23 10.15 11.34
N PRO A 50 -6.57 11.18 12.13
CA PRO A 50 -5.74 11.59 13.24
C PRO A 50 -5.77 10.52 14.33
N GLY A 51 -4.64 10.28 14.99
CA GLY A 51 -4.57 9.25 16.02
C GLY A 51 -3.17 8.96 16.52
N VAL A 52 -3.05 7.94 17.35
CA VAL A 52 -1.81 7.51 17.98
C VAL A 52 -1.37 6.16 17.40
N ILE A 53 -0.10 6.01 17.13
CA ILE A 53 0.49 4.74 16.69
C ILE A 53 0.73 3.83 17.90
N ASP A 54 -0.03 2.74 18.01
CA ASP A 54 0.06 1.80 19.12
C ASP A 54 1.21 0.80 18.95
N ARG A 55 1.39 0.32 17.74
CA ARG A 55 2.39 -0.71 17.42
C ARG A 55 2.96 -0.50 16.04
N ILE A 56 4.25 -0.80 15.88
CA ILE A 56 4.94 -0.85 14.59
C ILE A 56 5.49 -2.25 14.38
N TYR A 57 5.20 -2.84 13.24
CA TYR A 57 5.65 -4.18 12.85
C TYR A 57 6.96 -4.14 12.07
N VAL A 58 7.21 -3.07 11.33
CA VAL A 58 8.45 -2.84 10.60
C VAL A 58 9.51 -2.29 11.55
N LYS A 59 10.59 -3.03 11.73
CA LYS A 59 11.60 -2.70 12.75
C LYS A 59 12.67 -1.71 12.27
N ARG A 60 12.91 -1.61 10.95
CA ARG A 60 13.99 -0.77 10.39
C ARG A 60 13.78 -0.47 8.91
N ALA A 61 14.35 0.62 8.45
CA ALA A 61 14.53 0.88 7.03
C ALA A 61 15.37 -0.25 6.38
N GLY A 62 15.12 -0.53 5.11
CA GLY A 62 15.71 -1.66 4.37
C GLY A 62 14.99 -2.99 4.57
N GLN A 63 13.97 -3.08 5.44
CA GLN A 63 13.20 -4.30 5.63
C GLN A 63 12.32 -4.55 4.40
N SER A 64 12.31 -5.80 3.91
CA SER A 64 11.42 -6.27 2.85
C SER A 64 10.02 -6.48 3.41
N VAL A 65 9.01 -6.03 2.65
CA VAL A 65 7.58 -6.21 2.95
C VAL A 65 6.84 -6.70 1.71
N ARG A 66 5.81 -7.52 1.92
CA ARG A 66 4.93 -8.03 0.87
C ARG A 66 3.58 -7.36 0.96
N ARG A 67 2.92 -7.19 -0.18
CA ARG A 67 1.56 -6.66 -0.21
C ARG A 67 0.67 -7.38 0.81
N GLY A 68 0.01 -6.60 1.68
CA GLY A 68 -0.86 -7.10 2.74
C GLY A 68 -0.15 -7.31 4.09
N ASP A 69 1.20 -7.20 4.15
CA ASP A 69 1.89 -7.30 5.43
C ASP A 69 1.50 -6.12 6.35
N PRO A 70 1.35 -6.35 7.66
CA PRO A 70 1.04 -5.29 8.61
C PRO A 70 2.25 -4.36 8.78
N LEU A 71 1.99 -3.05 8.76
CA LEU A 71 3.01 -2.02 8.97
C LEU A 71 2.92 -1.45 10.37
N PHE A 72 1.74 -1.02 10.78
CA PHE A 72 1.48 -0.47 12.11
C PHE A 72 0.01 -0.58 12.50
N ASP A 73 -0.25 -0.57 13.80
CA ASP A 73 -1.56 -0.39 14.39
C ASP A 73 -1.72 1.07 14.80
N MET A 74 -2.87 1.64 14.50
CA MET A 74 -3.22 3.00 14.82
C MET A 74 -4.55 3.04 15.57
N HIS A 75 -4.57 3.80 16.66
CA HIS A 75 -5.78 4.13 17.41
C HIS A 75 -6.27 5.52 17.02
N SER A 76 -7.53 5.62 16.57
CA SER A 76 -8.18 6.88 16.19
C SER A 76 -9.50 7.02 16.90
N SER A 77 -9.73 8.20 17.48
CA SER A 77 -11.01 8.55 18.10
C SER A 77 -12.14 8.62 17.06
N ASP A 78 -11.84 9.15 15.88
CA ASP A 78 -12.84 9.25 14.80
C ASP A 78 -13.31 7.87 14.38
N LEU A 79 -12.38 6.91 14.27
CA LEU A 79 -12.72 5.52 13.96
C LEU A 79 -13.52 4.88 15.10
N TYR A 80 -13.14 5.14 16.35
CA TYR A 80 -13.85 4.62 17.52
C TYR A 80 -15.33 5.02 17.52
N PHE A 81 -15.63 6.30 17.28
CA PHE A 81 -17.02 6.78 17.23
C PHE A 81 -17.81 6.17 16.07
N LEU A 82 -17.19 5.98 14.91
CA LEU A 82 -17.84 5.32 13.78
C LEU A 82 -18.10 3.82 14.05
N GLU A 83 -17.16 3.15 14.72
CA GLU A 83 -17.34 1.75 15.16
C GLU A 83 -18.49 1.65 16.19
N GLU A 84 -18.56 2.59 17.14
CA GLU A 84 -19.60 2.63 18.15
C GLU A 84 -20.98 2.85 17.53
N GLU A 85 -21.10 3.84 16.63
CA GLU A 85 -22.33 4.09 15.85
C GLU A 85 -22.78 2.86 15.05
N LEU A 86 -21.81 2.13 14.42
CA LEU A 86 -22.09 0.91 13.70
C LEU A 86 -22.61 -0.19 14.63
N PHE A 87 -21.97 -0.41 15.76
CA PHE A 87 -22.36 -1.47 16.69
C PHE A 87 -23.68 -1.19 17.41
N GLU A 88 -24.07 0.06 17.63
CA GLU A 88 -25.40 0.42 18.11
C GLU A 88 -26.48 -0.05 17.14
N VAL A 89 -26.31 0.26 15.84
CA VAL A 89 -27.27 -0.15 14.82
C VAL A 89 -27.31 -1.68 14.69
N LEU A 90 -26.15 -2.35 14.74
CA LEU A 90 -26.07 -3.82 14.66
C LEU A 90 -26.60 -4.53 15.92
N LYS A 91 -26.65 -3.89 17.08
CA LYS A 91 -27.30 -4.44 18.28
C LYS A 91 -28.82 -4.44 18.14
N GLU A 92 -29.38 -3.38 17.61
CA GLU A 92 -30.81 -3.24 17.40
C GLU A 92 -31.29 -4.11 16.23
N PHE A 93 -30.50 -4.18 15.14
CA PHE A 93 -30.80 -4.95 13.94
C PHE A 93 -29.62 -5.86 13.58
N PRO A 94 -29.53 -7.06 14.18
CA PRO A 94 -28.39 -7.96 13.97
C PRO A 94 -28.31 -8.57 12.56
N ASP A 95 -29.39 -8.56 11.81
CA ASP A 95 -29.48 -9.08 10.44
C ASP A 95 -30.31 -8.14 9.55
N PRO A 96 -29.76 -6.97 9.16
CA PRO A 96 -30.45 -6.05 8.27
C PRO A 96 -30.66 -6.66 6.88
N LEU A 97 -31.81 -6.36 6.28
CA LEU A 97 -32.17 -6.78 4.93
C LEU A 97 -31.08 -6.34 3.95
N ASP A 98 -30.46 -7.06 3.15
CA ASP A 98 -29.42 -6.74 2.16
C ASP A 98 -27.97 -6.56 2.66
N TYR A 99 -27.69 -6.66 3.95
CA TYR A 99 -26.31 -6.73 4.39
C TYR A 99 -25.73 -8.13 4.08
N ARG A 100 -25.31 -8.35 2.83
CA ARG A 100 -24.44 -9.47 2.46
C ARG A 100 -23.02 -8.94 2.37
N PRO A 101 -22.10 -9.34 3.27
CA PRO A 101 -20.68 -9.09 3.03
C PRO A 101 -20.35 -9.66 1.64
N ALA A 102 -19.65 -8.87 0.82
CA ALA A 102 -19.28 -9.26 -0.54
C ALA A 102 -18.64 -10.66 -0.50
N ARG A 103 -19.24 -11.61 -1.24
CA ARG A 103 -18.73 -12.97 -1.37
C ARG A 103 -17.36 -12.94 -2.04
N GLY A 104 -16.32 -12.89 -1.22
CA GLY A 104 -14.93 -13.06 -1.63
C GLY A 104 -14.25 -13.95 -0.61
N GLU A 105 -14.04 -15.19 -1.01
CA GLU A 105 -13.18 -16.20 -0.40
C GLU A 105 -13.65 -16.89 0.91
N VAL A 106 -13.73 -18.18 0.74
CA VAL A 106 -14.01 -19.21 1.73
C VAL A 106 -13.12 -19.05 2.96
N PHE A 107 -13.60 -18.35 3.97
CA PHE A 107 -13.04 -18.45 5.29
C PHE A 107 -13.31 -19.88 5.78
N LYS A 108 -12.28 -20.71 5.91
CA LYS A 108 -12.35 -22.00 6.60
C LYS A 108 -12.96 -21.74 7.98
N ARG A 109 -14.22 -22.10 8.12
CA ARG A 109 -14.98 -22.09 9.35
C ARG A 109 -14.22 -22.90 10.40
N ARG A 110 -13.44 -22.24 11.27
CA ARG A 110 -13.25 -22.76 12.61
C ARG A 110 -14.61 -22.61 13.29
N MET A 111 -15.22 -23.75 13.61
CA MET A 111 -16.49 -23.83 14.33
C MET A 111 -16.48 -22.89 15.52
N ARG A 112 -17.17 -21.76 15.42
CA ARG A 112 -17.68 -21.05 16.60
C ARG A 112 -18.92 -21.78 17.05
N PRO A 113 -19.13 -22.00 18.38
CA PRO A 113 -20.37 -22.53 18.87
C PRO A 113 -21.49 -21.63 18.38
N ALA A 114 -22.50 -22.25 17.79
CA ALA A 114 -23.67 -21.59 17.26
C ALA A 114 -24.27 -20.68 18.33
N ARG A 115 -24.06 -19.36 18.20
CA ARG A 115 -25.02 -18.42 18.79
C ARG A 115 -26.34 -18.76 18.13
N ARG A 116 -27.33 -19.19 18.93
CA ARG A 116 -28.72 -19.33 18.48
C ARG A 116 -29.04 -18.03 17.73
N SER A 117 -29.15 -18.13 16.42
CA SER A 117 -29.77 -17.08 15.64
C SER A 117 -31.19 -16.99 16.13
N ILE A 118 -31.53 -15.87 16.75
CA ILE A 118 -32.93 -15.49 16.95
C ILE A 118 -33.37 -14.99 15.55
N ALA A 119 -33.37 -15.91 14.59
CA ALA A 119 -34.12 -15.69 13.37
C ALA A 119 -35.59 -15.76 13.77
N PRO A 120 -36.44 -14.80 13.42
CA PRO A 120 -37.87 -14.95 13.65
C PRO A 120 -38.33 -16.25 12.96
N PRO A 121 -39.31 -16.98 13.56
CA PRO A 121 -39.80 -18.20 12.97
C PRO A 121 -40.25 -17.92 11.54
N LYS A 122 -39.80 -18.75 10.57
CA LYS A 122 -40.26 -18.67 9.18
C LYS A 122 -41.79 -18.72 9.17
N GLY A 123 -42.45 -17.59 8.92
CA GLY A 123 -43.88 -17.47 8.88
C GLY A 123 -44.50 -16.32 9.69
N ALA A 124 -43.72 -15.55 10.46
CA ALA A 124 -44.22 -14.31 11.02
C ALA A 124 -44.25 -13.25 9.90
N GLU A 125 -45.42 -12.78 9.55
CA GLU A 125 -45.59 -11.62 8.67
C GLU A 125 -44.97 -10.41 9.40
N GLU A 126 -43.79 -9.96 8.93
CA GLU A 126 -43.15 -8.75 9.45
C GLU A 126 -44.11 -7.56 9.20
N THR A 127 -44.35 -6.78 10.25
CA THR A 127 -45.17 -5.59 10.12
C THR A 127 -44.49 -4.57 9.22
N GLU A 128 -45.26 -3.72 8.52
CA GLU A 128 -44.68 -2.68 7.65
C GLU A 128 -43.75 -1.74 8.42
N GLU A 129 -44.06 -1.48 9.70
CA GLU A 129 -43.17 -0.69 10.61
C GLU A 129 -41.83 -1.38 10.86
N GLU A 130 -41.79 -2.71 11.01
CA GLU A 130 -40.54 -3.45 11.18
C GLU A 130 -39.70 -3.44 9.91
N LYS A 131 -40.32 -3.58 8.76
CA LYS A 131 -39.66 -3.48 7.47
C LYS A 131 -39.05 -2.09 7.25
N GLU A 132 -39.79 -1.04 7.59
CA GLU A 132 -39.31 0.34 7.47
C GLU A 132 -38.10 0.61 8.39
N LYS A 133 -38.17 0.15 9.65
CA LYS A 133 -37.05 0.24 10.61
C LYS A 133 -35.81 -0.50 10.12
N ARG A 134 -35.99 -1.70 9.56
CA ARG A 134 -34.87 -2.48 8.98
C ARG A 134 -34.25 -1.82 7.76
N LEU A 135 -35.08 -1.22 6.92
CA LEU A 135 -34.60 -0.46 5.76
C LEU A 135 -33.78 0.77 6.20
N ALA A 136 -34.29 1.52 7.17
CA ALA A 136 -33.59 2.65 7.76
C ALA A 136 -32.23 2.23 8.40
N ALA A 137 -32.21 1.11 9.11
CA ALA A 137 -30.97 0.54 9.67
C ALA A 137 -29.96 0.17 8.57
N THR A 138 -30.42 -0.46 7.49
CA THR A 138 -29.56 -0.81 6.34
C THR A 138 -28.95 0.44 5.70
N GLN A 139 -29.76 1.51 5.51
CA GLN A 139 -29.28 2.77 4.99
C GLN A 139 -28.26 3.42 5.93
N LYS A 140 -28.49 3.39 7.23
CA LYS A 140 -27.57 3.93 8.25
C LYS A 140 -26.24 3.19 8.23
N ILE A 141 -26.23 1.85 8.18
CA ILE A 141 -25.04 1.04 8.04
C ILE A 141 -24.27 1.39 6.76
N ALA A 142 -24.99 1.51 5.62
CA ALA A 142 -24.35 1.88 4.35
C ALA A 142 -23.69 3.26 4.42
N MET A 143 -24.30 4.22 5.12
CA MET A 143 -23.73 5.55 5.34
C MET A 143 -22.47 5.49 6.22
N ILE A 144 -22.49 4.70 7.29
CA ILE A 144 -21.32 4.53 8.18
C ILE A 144 -20.17 3.85 7.40
N HIS A 145 -20.45 2.80 6.64
CA HIS A 145 -19.46 2.17 5.77
C HIS A 145 -18.87 3.14 4.76
N ARG A 146 -19.72 4.01 4.19
CA ARG A 146 -19.25 5.06 3.28
C ARG A 146 -18.30 6.05 3.97
N LYS A 147 -18.64 6.49 5.20
CA LYS A 147 -17.75 7.34 6.00
C LYS A 147 -16.42 6.66 6.28
N MET A 148 -16.42 5.36 6.66
CA MET A 148 -15.19 4.58 6.89
C MET A 148 -14.34 4.47 5.61
N GLN A 149 -14.97 4.26 4.44
CA GLN A 149 -14.27 4.26 3.15
C GLN A 149 -13.65 5.62 2.82
N LEU A 150 -14.35 6.72 3.11
CA LEU A 150 -13.83 8.08 2.91
C LEU A 150 -12.63 8.39 3.83
N LEU A 151 -12.57 7.77 5.00
CA LEU A 151 -11.39 7.79 5.87
C LEU A 151 -10.24 6.94 5.30
N GLY A 152 -10.45 6.15 4.23
CA GLY A 152 -9.42 5.36 3.58
C GLY A 152 -9.35 3.89 4.03
N LEU A 153 -10.31 3.41 4.82
CA LEU A 153 -10.38 1.98 5.16
C LEU A 153 -10.78 1.17 3.93
N SER A 154 -10.13 0.03 3.76
CA SER A 154 -10.50 -0.91 2.70
C SER A 154 -11.79 -1.66 3.08
N LYS A 155 -12.44 -2.27 2.08
CA LYS A 155 -13.62 -3.11 2.34
C LYS A 155 -13.33 -4.25 3.31
N SER A 156 -12.15 -4.88 3.19
CA SER A 156 -11.70 -5.95 4.09
C SER A 156 -11.52 -5.46 5.54
N ASP A 157 -11.05 -4.22 5.73
CA ASP A 157 -10.91 -3.66 7.07
C ASP A 157 -12.29 -3.42 7.71
N ILE A 158 -13.24 -2.89 6.94
CA ILE A 158 -14.63 -2.68 7.38
C ILE A 158 -15.30 -4.01 7.72
N GLU A 159 -15.12 -5.05 6.91
CA GLU A 159 -15.64 -6.40 7.19
C GLU A 159 -15.03 -6.97 8.48
N ASN A 160 -13.73 -6.79 8.68
CA ASN A 160 -13.05 -7.20 9.91
C ASN A 160 -13.55 -6.44 11.14
N ILE A 161 -13.81 -5.14 11.01
CA ILE A 161 -14.41 -4.32 12.07
C ILE A 161 -15.81 -4.82 12.37
N THR A 162 -16.66 -4.98 11.36
CA THR A 162 -18.05 -5.46 11.53
C THR A 162 -18.11 -6.86 12.16
N ALA A 163 -17.12 -7.73 11.91
CA ALA A 163 -17.02 -9.04 12.51
C ALA A 163 -16.63 -9.01 13.99
N ARG A 164 -16.19 -7.88 14.53
CA ARG A 164 -15.87 -7.70 15.94
C ARG A 164 -17.18 -7.51 16.74
N SER A 165 -17.10 -7.69 18.05
CA SER A 165 -18.26 -7.52 18.95
C SER A 165 -18.28 -6.18 19.68
N ARG A 166 -17.26 -5.34 19.50
CA ARG A 166 -17.08 -4.06 20.22
C ARG A 166 -16.23 -3.08 19.42
N ALA A 167 -16.47 -1.79 19.64
CA ALA A 167 -15.62 -0.73 19.17
C ALA A 167 -14.25 -0.77 19.86
N THR A 168 -13.21 -0.54 19.12
CA THR A 168 -11.82 -0.48 19.62
C THR A 168 -11.10 0.78 19.14
N GLY A 169 -11.54 1.38 18.03
CA GLY A 169 -10.87 2.48 17.38
C GLY A 169 -9.50 2.10 16.82
N ILE A 170 -9.13 0.81 16.88
CA ILE A 170 -7.81 0.33 16.46
C ILE A 170 -7.94 -0.36 15.10
N THR A 171 -7.10 0.06 14.17
CA THR A 171 -6.96 -0.60 12.88
C THR A 171 -5.50 -0.85 12.54
N THR A 172 -5.28 -1.95 11.81
CA THR A 172 -3.96 -2.32 11.31
C THR A 172 -3.81 -1.83 9.88
N VAL A 173 -2.86 -0.93 9.66
CA VAL A 173 -2.53 -0.47 8.31
C VAL A 173 -1.55 -1.43 7.67
N THR A 174 -1.91 -1.92 6.49
CA THR A 174 -1.11 -2.88 5.72
C THR A 174 -0.46 -2.23 4.51
N THR A 175 0.61 -2.83 4.00
CA THR A 175 1.25 -2.31 2.79
C THR A 175 0.45 -2.63 1.53
N PRO A 176 0.22 -1.64 0.63
CA PRO A 176 -0.48 -1.87 -0.63
C PRO A 176 0.40 -2.54 -1.70
N THR A 177 1.72 -2.55 -1.51
CA THR A 177 2.70 -3.04 -2.48
C THR A 177 3.77 -3.90 -1.84
N THR A 178 4.46 -4.69 -2.66
CA THR A 178 5.66 -5.44 -2.27
C THR A 178 6.89 -4.60 -2.56
N GLY A 179 7.83 -4.53 -1.63
CA GLY A 179 9.05 -3.74 -1.79
C GLY A 179 9.92 -3.68 -0.54
N PHE A 180 10.72 -2.64 -0.45
CA PHE A 180 11.57 -2.34 0.71
C PHE A 180 11.13 -1.02 1.34
N VAL A 181 11.12 -0.99 2.66
CA VAL A 181 10.86 0.23 3.42
C VAL A 181 12.08 1.16 3.32
N LEU A 182 11.91 2.31 2.67
CA LEU A 182 12.98 3.31 2.54
C LEU A 182 13.08 4.21 3.77
N LYS A 183 11.93 4.66 4.25
CA LYS A 183 11.84 5.60 5.38
C LYS A 183 10.70 5.20 6.31
N GLN A 184 10.93 5.42 7.59
CA GLN A 184 9.95 5.35 8.66
C GLN A 184 9.98 6.70 9.38
N ASN A 185 8.88 7.44 9.33
CA ASN A 185 8.79 8.80 9.87
C ASN A 185 8.09 8.89 11.21
N ALA A 186 7.47 7.79 11.67
CA ALA A 186 6.76 7.79 12.95
C ALA A 186 7.18 6.60 13.83
N TYR A 187 6.96 6.76 15.13
CA TYR A 187 7.35 5.81 16.15
C TYR A 187 6.14 5.40 16.97
N LYS A 188 6.25 4.31 17.71
CA LYS A 188 5.24 3.89 18.68
C LYS A 188 4.97 5.01 19.68
N GLY A 189 3.69 5.34 19.90
CA GLY A 189 3.22 6.43 20.74
C GLY A 189 3.21 7.80 20.07
N ALA A 190 3.67 7.92 18.82
CA ALA A 190 3.57 9.18 18.10
C ALA A 190 2.12 9.48 17.72
N TYR A 191 1.72 10.73 17.92
CA TYR A 191 0.47 11.25 17.37
C TYR A 191 0.70 11.68 15.93
N VAL A 192 -0.20 11.28 15.03
CA VAL A 192 -0.13 11.56 13.60
C VAL A 192 -1.41 12.19 13.10
N ASN A 193 -1.28 13.07 12.12
CA ASN A 193 -2.40 13.74 11.48
C ASN A 193 -2.80 13.04 10.18
N THR A 194 -4.04 13.27 9.73
CA THR A 194 -4.52 12.77 8.44
C THR A 194 -3.60 13.20 7.30
N GLY A 195 -3.21 12.26 6.45
CA GLY A 195 -2.32 12.51 5.31
C GLY A 195 -0.83 12.53 5.65
N GLU A 196 -0.45 12.43 6.93
CA GLU A 196 0.95 12.35 7.33
C GLU A 196 1.60 11.05 6.85
N THR A 197 2.77 11.16 6.20
CA THR A 197 3.48 10.00 5.67
C THR A 197 4.21 9.26 6.78
N ILE A 198 3.83 8.03 7.03
CA ILE A 198 4.41 7.16 8.06
C ILE A 198 5.54 6.31 7.49
N PHE A 199 5.29 5.68 6.33
CA PHE A 199 6.27 4.87 5.63
C PHE A 199 6.41 5.29 4.18
N THR A 200 7.63 5.15 3.65
CA THR A 200 7.90 5.18 2.21
C THR A 200 8.43 3.83 1.80
N ILE A 201 7.78 3.18 0.84
CA ILE A 201 8.12 1.84 0.34
C ILE A 201 8.47 1.98 -1.13
N ALA A 202 9.60 1.40 -1.56
CA ALA A 202 9.99 1.35 -2.96
C ALA A 202 10.00 -0.08 -3.49
N ASN A 203 9.58 -0.21 -4.74
CA ASN A 203 9.72 -1.46 -5.48
C ASN A 203 11.11 -1.51 -6.12
N PRO A 204 11.94 -2.55 -5.85
CA PRO A 204 13.28 -2.65 -6.40
C PRO A 204 13.31 -3.12 -7.85
N ARG A 205 12.17 -3.24 -8.51
CA ARG A 205 12.08 -3.80 -9.88
C ARG A 205 12.87 -2.98 -10.89
N TYR A 206 12.86 -1.66 -10.70
CA TYR A 206 13.60 -0.71 -11.53
C TYR A 206 14.43 0.22 -10.66
N LEU A 207 15.69 0.39 -11.04
CA LEU A 207 16.62 1.28 -10.36
C LEU A 207 17.16 2.28 -11.38
N TRP A 208 17.35 3.50 -10.94
CA TRP A 208 17.97 4.55 -11.74
C TRP A 208 19.46 4.63 -11.43
N ALA A 209 20.28 4.65 -12.49
CA ALA A 209 21.69 4.98 -12.38
C ALA A 209 21.85 6.49 -12.70
N LYS A 210 22.13 7.29 -11.68
CA LYS A 210 22.41 8.71 -11.84
C LYS A 210 23.92 8.86 -11.97
N LEU A 211 24.38 9.25 -13.16
CA LEU A 211 25.79 9.42 -13.50
C LEU A 211 26.13 10.90 -13.50
N ASP A 212 27.27 11.25 -12.89
CA ASP A 212 27.82 12.60 -12.94
C ASP A 212 28.79 12.66 -14.14
N ALA A 213 28.44 13.49 -15.15
CA ALA A 213 29.19 13.69 -16.38
C ALA A 213 29.88 15.05 -16.41
#